data_b140467c5382b86a9b515d87d4a09509
#
_entry.id   b140467c5382b86a9b515d87d4a09509
#
_cell.length_a   1.000
_cell.length_b   1.000
_cell.length_c   1.000
_cell.angle_alpha   90.00
_cell.angle_beta   90.00
_cell.angle_gamma   90.00
#
_symmetry.space_group_name_H-M   'P 1'
#
loop_
_entity.id
_entity.type
_entity.pdbx_description
1 polymer ?
#
loop_
_entity_poly.entity_id
_entity_poly.type
_entity_poly.pdbx_seq_one_letter_code
_entity_poly.pdbx_strand_id
1 'polypeptide(L)'
;GKTEAAPSPNAAAKHATPAADEFGVVTAESWKDIYPNEYASYMDNASNSPDSGKKNYLETYPALNTMYKGYAFALGYDQAAGHLYTLESVKETPRTQQKEQLANCITCKTPQFTALVNSEGDGVYAEKFNDMIDQFDEPISCYNCHENDPKSNTVASKFFFDSLGADADSIPKDAQVCGQCHNEYYFNGQTKVPANPYSGREQMTPDAILAYYDSMGFADWKYPGTDTPMIKVQHPEFETNYGGDGSYMTNLGYTCADCHMGKATAEDGTVYVSHKWTSPLENEDLLANDCANCHSDLKSEVAQIQAHQEERVQAISKKIEQLANTMTDQVAAGTLVGDKLAQCQKLHRNAQFYWDFVMVENGDGAHNSKL
;
A
#
# COMPACT_ATOMS: atom_id res chain seq x y z
N GLY A 1 18.39 -20.49 -11.57
CA GLY A 1 18.29 -21.06 -10.22
C GLY A 1 18.67 -19.97 -9.23
N LYS A 2 17.74 -19.62 -8.31
CA LYS A 2 18.05 -18.74 -7.18
C LYS A 2 19.24 -19.35 -6.44
N THR A 3 20.41 -18.73 -6.46
CA THR A 3 21.47 -19.01 -5.51
C THR A 3 21.02 -18.45 -4.16
N GLU A 4 20.66 -19.34 -3.24
CA GLU A 4 20.47 -18.96 -1.83
C GLU A 4 21.72 -18.19 -1.38
N ALA A 5 21.51 -16.98 -0.89
CA ALA A 5 22.60 -16.20 -0.32
C ALA A 5 23.10 -16.91 0.92
N ALA A 6 24.39 -17.11 1.01
CA ALA A 6 25.02 -17.54 2.26
C ALA A 6 24.62 -16.53 3.37
N PRO A 7 24.22 -16.99 4.55
CA PRO A 7 23.88 -16.08 5.64
C PRO A 7 25.09 -15.20 5.97
N SER A 8 24.82 -13.92 6.27
CA SER A 8 25.84 -13.00 6.79
C SER A 8 26.61 -13.68 7.94
N PRO A 9 27.93 -13.53 8.04
CA PRO A 9 28.72 -14.11 9.14
C PRO A 9 28.19 -13.76 10.53
N ASN A 10 27.51 -12.62 10.68
CA ASN A 10 26.85 -12.20 11.92
C ASN A 10 25.53 -12.92 12.21
N ALA A 11 24.89 -13.53 11.20
CA ALA A 11 23.65 -14.30 11.40
C ALA A 11 23.88 -15.63 12.13
N ALA A 12 25.11 -16.11 12.23
CA ALA A 12 25.45 -17.36 12.91
C ALA A 12 25.67 -17.20 14.43
N ALA A 13 25.92 -15.99 14.92
CA ALA A 13 26.07 -15.73 16.33
C ALA A 13 24.69 -15.76 17.02
N LYS A 14 24.55 -16.55 18.09
CA LYS A 14 23.36 -16.55 18.95
C LYS A 14 23.36 -15.26 19.76
N HIS A 15 22.75 -14.20 19.26
CA HIS A 15 22.50 -13.00 20.04
C HIS A 15 21.21 -13.17 20.84
N ALA A 16 21.23 -12.69 22.10
CA ALA A 16 20.00 -12.58 22.87
C ALA A 16 19.10 -11.53 22.22
N THR A 17 17.80 -11.81 22.14
CA THR A 17 16.82 -10.82 21.70
C THR A 17 16.82 -9.63 22.65
N PRO A 18 16.96 -8.39 22.19
CA PRO A 18 16.88 -7.22 23.06
C PRO A 18 15.53 -7.14 23.78
N ALA A 19 15.46 -6.35 24.85
CA ALA A 19 14.23 -6.14 25.60
C ALA A 19 13.17 -5.46 24.71
N ALA A 20 11.95 -5.97 24.76
CA ALA A 20 10.80 -5.36 24.10
C ALA A 20 10.26 -4.17 24.93
N ASP A 21 9.57 -3.27 24.25
CA ASP A 21 8.84 -2.17 24.88
C ASP A 21 7.55 -2.65 25.57
N GLU A 22 6.74 -1.72 26.08
CA GLU A 22 5.46 -2.01 26.73
C GLU A 22 4.43 -2.73 25.85
N PHE A 23 4.56 -2.61 24.52
CA PHE A 23 3.70 -3.29 23.53
C PHE A 23 4.21 -4.68 23.14
N GLY A 24 5.37 -5.08 23.64
CA GLY A 24 6.04 -6.32 23.24
C GLY A 24 6.85 -6.18 21.94
N VAL A 25 7.18 -4.97 21.51
CA VAL A 25 7.94 -4.67 20.30
C VAL A 25 9.39 -4.38 20.65
N VAL A 26 10.33 -5.09 20.02
CA VAL A 26 11.74 -4.71 20.02
C VAL A 26 11.93 -3.66 18.94
N THR A 27 12.31 -2.44 19.33
CA THR A 27 12.46 -1.31 18.39
C THR A 27 13.64 -1.50 17.44
N ALA A 28 13.60 -0.81 16.30
CA ALA A 28 14.68 -0.87 15.32
C ALA A 28 16.03 -0.48 15.93
N GLU A 29 16.08 0.57 16.75
CA GLU A 29 17.31 1.02 17.41
C GLU A 29 17.92 -0.06 18.31
N SER A 30 17.11 -0.90 18.95
CA SER A 30 17.58 -2.00 19.79
C SER A 30 18.34 -3.06 19.01
N TRP A 31 18.12 -3.17 17.70
CA TRP A 31 18.80 -4.11 16.83
C TRP A 31 20.10 -3.60 16.21
N LYS A 32 20.42 -2.31 16.35
CA LYS A 32 21.50 -1.65 15.59
C LYS A 32 22.88 -2.28 15.76
N ASP A 33 23.20 -2.78 16.97
CA ASP A 33 24.49 -3.40 17.26
C ASP A 33 24.56 -4.87 16.79
N ILE A 34 23.41 -5.51 16.62
CA ILE A 34 23.29 -6.90 16.15
C ILE A 34 23.22 -6.96 14.63
N TYR A 35 22.48 -6.04 14.02
CA TYR A 35 22.27 -5.92 12.57
C TYR A 35 22.65 -4.52 12.08
N PRO A 36 23.94 -4.12 12.18
CA PRO A 36 24.35 -2.74 11.92
C PRO A 36 24.13 -2.29 10.46
N ASN A 37 24.32 -3.18 9.49
CA ASN A 37 24.15 -2.84 8.08
C ASN A 37 22.66 -2.69 7.70
N GLU A 38 21.84 -3.61 8.17
CA GLU A 38 20.39 -3.57 7.96
C GLU A 38 19.79 -2.33 8.63
N TYR A 39 20.21 -2.03 9.86
CA TYR A 39 19.78 -0.83 10.58
C TYR A 39 20.22 0.46 9.87
N ALA A 40 21.45 0.55 9.42
CA ALA A 40 21.96 1.72 8.69
C ALA A 40 21.15 1.96 7.40
N SER A 41 20.90 0.91 6.61
CA SER A 41 20.10 1.02 5.40
C SER A 41 18.64 1.36 5.69
N TYR A 42 18.07 0.85 6.79
CA TYR A 42 16.75 1.25 7.28
C TYR A 42 16.70 2.75 7.58
N MET A 43 17.71 3.29 8.27
CA MET A 43 17.79 4.72 8.58
C MET A 43 17.96 5.61 7.34
N ASP A 44 18.49 5.08 6.22
CA ASP A 44 18.58 5.80 4.95
C ASP A 44 17.21 6.12 4.33
N ASN A 45 16.12 5.50 4.80
CA ASN A 45 14.76 5.89 4.45
C ASN A 45 14.40 7.31 4.92
N ALA A 46 15.21 7.92 5.78
CA ALA A 46 15.06 9.32 6.18
C ALA A 46 15.11 10.30 4.99
N SER A 47 15.75 9.94 3.89
CA SER A 47 15.79 10.74 2.67
C SER A 47 14.42 10.92 2.02
N ASN A 48 13.46 10.02 2.26
CA ASN A 48 12.10 10.10 1.75
C ASN A 48 11.16 10.82 2.73
N SER A 49 11.54 12.05 3.11
CA SER A 49 10.84 12.88 4.08
C SER A 49 9.59 13.56 3.49
N PRO A 50 8.67 14.07 4.32
CA PRO A 50 7.53 14.88 3.86
C PRO A 50 7.95 16.10 3.02
N ASP A 51 9.12 16.66 3.29
CA ASP A 51 9.64 17.86 2.61
C ASP A 51 10.42 17.54 1.32
N SER A 52 10.49 16.29 0.89
CA SER A 52 11.29 15.85 -0.27
C SER A 52 10.59 16.00 -1.62
N GLY A 53 9.63 16.91 -1.77
CA GLY A 53 8.97 17.21 -3.04
C GLY A 53 7.92 16.17 -3.43
N LYS A 54 7.05 15.80 -2.51
CA LYS A 54 5.96 14.83 -2.73
C LYS A 54 4.93 15.35 -3.71
N LYS A 55 4.43 14.42 -4.55
CA LYS A 55 3.34 14.69 -5.50
C LYS A 55 2.05 15.05 -4.75
N ASN A 56 1.46 16.20 -5.10
CA ASN A 56 0.09 16.51 -4.75
C ASN A 56 -0.82 15.96 -5.85
N TYR A 57 -1.64 14.97 -5.52
CA TYR A 57 -2.47 14.29 -6.52
C TYR A 57 -3.55 15.19 -7.11
N LEU A 58 -4.10 16.13 -6.36
CA LEU A 58 -5.12 17.07 -6.86
C LEU A 58 -4.52 18.10 -7.85
N GLU A 59 -3.24 18.39 -7.74
CA GLU A 59 -2.52 19.23 -8.72
C GLU A 59 -2.07 18.42 -9.93
N THR A 60 -1.60 17.18 -9.72
CA THR A 60 -1.16 16.29 -10.79
C THR A 60 -2.31 15.84 -11.68
N TYR A 61 -3.46 15.57 -11.07
CA TYR A 61 -4.69 15.14 -11.73
C TYR A 61 -5.83 16.10 -11.37
N PRO A 62 -5.92 17.29 -12.02
CA PRO A 62 -6.91 18.30 -11.64
C PRO A 62 -8.37 17.81 -11.72
N ALA A 63 -8.66 16.83 -12.57
CA ALA A 63 -9.96 16.18 -12.66
C ALA A 63 -10.42 15.55 -11.33
N LEU A 64 -9.48 15.18 -10.45
CA LEU A 64 -9.79 14.65 -9.11
C LEU A 64 -10.59 15.62 -8.25
N ASN A 65 -10.44 16.93 -8.46
CA ASN A 65 -11.25 17.93 -7.73
C ASN A 65 -12.76 17.75 -8.03
N THR A 66 -13.10 17.26 -9.21
CA THR A 66 -14.46 16.87 -9.57
C THR A 66 -14.75 15.42 -9.19
N MET A 67 -13.85 14.50 -9.52
CA MET A 67 -14.05 13.06 -9.32
C MET A 67 -14.24 12.68 -7.85
N TYR A 68 -13.52 13.34 -6.94
CA TYR A 68 -13.61 13.10 -5.49
C TYR A 68 -14.53 14.08 -4.74
N LYS A 69 -15.35 14.82 -5.46
CA LYS A 69 -16.28 15.77 -4.87
C LYS A 69 -17.19 15.07 -3.85
N GLY A 70 -17.27 15.63 -2.65
CA GLY A 70 -18.02 15.06 -1.54
C GLY A 70 -17.26 14.03 -0.71
N TYR A 71 -16.05 13.64 -1.13
CA TYR A 71 -15.19 12.72 -0.39
C TYR A 71 -14.21 13.51 0.49
N ALA A 72 -14.50 13.56 1.79
CA ALA A 72 -13.72 14.36 2.75
C ALA A 72 -12.25 13.92 2.86
N PHE A 73 -11.95 12.65 2.59
CA PHE A 73 -10.59 12.12 2.62
C PHE A 73 -9.72 12.58 1.45
N ALA A 74 -10.29 13.23 0.43
CA ALA A 74 -9.50 13.84 -0.65
C ALA A 74 -8.71 15.08 -0.20
N LEU A 75 -9.06 15.67 0.94
CA LEU A 75 -8.29 16.79 1.51
C LEU A 75 -6.88 16.33 1.91
N GLY A 76 -5.87 17.04 1.40
CA GLY A 76 -4.47 16.67 1.66
C GLY A 76 -4.06 15.35 1.01
N TYR A 77 -4.59 15.08 -0.20
CA TYR A 77 -4.25 13.86 -0.94
C TYR A 77 -2.90 14.00 -1.61
N ASP A 78 -1.86 13.70 -0.83
CA ASP A 78 -0.46 13.77 -1.23
C ASP A 78 0.17 12.38 -1.27
N GLN A 79 1.25 12.26 -2.05
CA GLN A 79 2.09 11.08 -2.02
C GLN A 79 2.65 10.87 -0.61
N ALA A 80 2.56 9.63 -0.12
CA ALA A 80 3.07 9.29 1.21
C ALA A 80 4.59 9.49 1.31
N ALA A 81 5.04 9.94 2.47
CA ALA A 81 6.46 9.91 2.83
C ALA A 81 6.92 8.48 3.15
N GLY A 82 8.23 8.30 3.34
CA GLY A 82 8.81 6.99 3.63
C GLY A 82 8.38 6.40 4.97
N HIS A 83 8.72 5.14 5.17
CA HIS A 83 8.29 4.34 6.32
C HIS A 83 8.70 4.93 7.68
N LEU A 84 9.80 5.70 7.76
CA LEU A 84 10.21 6.39 8.99
C LEU A 84 9.26 7.52 9.41
N TYR A 85 8.40 7.99 8.51
CA TYR A 85 7.52 9.14 8.75
C TYR A 85 6.04 8.76 8.86
N THR A 86 5.72 7.47 9.00
CA THR A 86 4.33 7.01 9.01
C THR A 86 3.51 7.57 10.17
N LEU A 87 4.10 7.66 11.37
CA LEU A 87 3.43 8.24 12.54
C LEU A 87 3.29 9.76 12.42
N GLU A 88 4.35 10.45 12.00
CA GLU A 88 4.32 11.89 11.74
C GLU A 88 3.26 12.24 10.69
N SER A 89 3.28 11.56 9.55
CA SER A 89 2.34 11.80 8.45
C SER A 89 0.88 11.59 8.85
N VAL A 90 0.58 10.54 9.62
CA VAL A 90 -0.82 10.29 10.05
C VAL A 90 -1.30 11.30 11.09
N LYS A 91 -0.40 11.86 11.89
CA LYS A 91 -0.73 12.94 12.85
C LYS A 91 -0.96 14.28 12.16
N GLU A 92 -0.23 14.57 11.10
CA GLU A 92 -0.19 15.89 10.45
C GLU A 92 -1.15 16.03 9.27
N THR A 93 -1.75 14.94 8.79
CA THR A 93 -2.70 15.01 7.68
C THR A 93 -3.96 15.80 8.07
N PRO A 94 -4.53 16.63 7.16
CA PRO A 94 -5.81 17.31 7.39
C PRO A 94 -6.94 16.36 7.83
N ARG A 95 -6.89 15.11 7.38
CA ARG A 95 -7.90 14.06 7.72
C ARG A 95 -8.00 13.78 9.21
N THR A 96 -6.88 13.80 9.93
CA THR A 96 -6.85 13.54 11.37
C THR A 96 -6.83 14.80 12.21
N GLN A 97 -6.37 15.94 11.65
CA GLN A 97 -6.32 17.23 12.34
C GLN A 97 -7.66 17.97 12.34
N GLN A 98 -8.42 17.89 11.24
CA GLN A 98 -9.65 18.66 11.06
C GLN A 98 -10.90 17.90 11.51
N LYS A 99 -10.81 16.59 11.71
CA LYS A 99 -11.93 15.73 12.08
C LYS A 99 -11.47 14.63 13.01
N GLU A 100 -12.27 14.35 14.05
CA GLU A 100 -12.03 13.19 14.91
C GLU A 100 -12.14 11.90 14.10
N GLN A 101 -11.11 11.07 14.17
CA GLN A 101 -11.03 9.76 13.51
C GLN A 101 -10.97 8.63 14.54
N LEU A 102 -11.08 7.39 14.06
CA LEU A 102 -10.91 6.21 14.88
C LEU A 102 -9.47 5.67 14.78
N ALA A 103 -9.11 4.82 15.73
CA ALA A 103 -7.79 4.22 15.79
C ALA A 103 -7.46 3.33 14.58
N ASN A 104 -8.46 2.89 13.81
CA ASN A 104 -8.21 2.16 12.57
C ASN A 104 -7.40 2.97 11.54
N CYS A 105 -7.34 4.30 11.66
CA CYS A 105 -6.41 5.13 10.87
C CYS A 105 -4.93 4.90 11.21
N ILE A 106 -4.64 4.25 12.35
CA ILE A 106 -3.28 3.92 12.78
C ILE A 106 -2.80 2.59 12.15
N THR A 107 -3.71 1.82 11.58
CA THR A 107 -3.39 0.58 10.85
C THR A 107 -2.30 0.87 9.81
N CYS A 108 -1.29 0.02 9.72
CA CYS A 108 -0.15 0.16 8.80
C CYS A 108 0.76 1.40 9.06
N LYS A 109 0.79 1.91 10.28
CA LYS A 109 1.60 3.09 10.64
C LYS A 109 2.67 2.81 11.68
N THR A 110 2.50 1.78 12.48
CA THR A 110 3.40 1.43 13.57
C THR A 110 3.26 -0.04 13.96
N PRO A 111 4.35 -0.72 14.31
CA PRO A 111 4.28 -2.10 14.81
C PRO A 111 3.64 -2.18 16.19
N GLN A 112 3.73 -1.11 16.98
CA GLN A 112 3.15 -1.05 18.33
C GLN A 112 1.63 -1.16 18.30
N PHE A 113 0.97 -0.51 17.34
CA PHE A 113 -0.48 -0.63 17.17
C PHE A 113 -0.88 -2.05 16.75
N THR A 114 -0.14 -2.65 15.81
CA THR A 114 -0.38 -4.03 15.39
C THR A 114 -0.22 -5.02 16.55
N ALA A 115 0.83 -4.87 17.36
CA ALA A 115 1.05 -5.69 18.54
C ALA A 115 -0.07 -5.51 19.58
N LEU A 116 -0.54 -4.27 19.78
CA LEU A 116 -1.63 -3.96 20.70
C LEU A 116 -2.94 -4.63 20.26
N VAL A 117 -3.29 -4.54 18.97
CA VAL A 117 -4.47 -5.22 18.41
C VAL A 117 -4.37 -6.72 18.61
N ASN A 118 -3.20 -7.31 18.35
CA ASN A 118 -3.00 -8.75 18.50
C ASN A 118 -3.10 -9.22 19.97
N SER A 119 -2.77 -8.36 20.93
CA SER A 119 -2.86 -8.70 22.36
C SER A 119 -4.22 -8.39 22.98
N GLU A 120 -4.87 -7.30 22.58
CA GLU A 120 -6.13 -6.82 23.19
C GLU A 120 -7.38 -7.13 22.35
N GLY A 121 -7.22 -7.45 21.07
CA GLY A 121 -8.29 -7.79 20.15
C GLY A 121 -8.77 -6.63 19.27
N ASP A 122 -9.69 -6.95 18.37
CA ASP A 122 -10.14 -6.05 17.29
C ASP A 122 -10.92 -4.82 17.79
N GLY A 123 -11.38 -4.81 19.03
CA GLY A 123 -12.04 -3.64 19.63
C GLY A 123 -11.17 -2.38 19.66
N VAL A 124 -9.85 -2.54 19.64
CA VAL A 124 -8.88 -1.44 19.59
C VAL A 124 -9.07 -0.55 18.35
N TYR A 125 -9.45 -1.13 17.21
CA TYR A 125 -9.68 -0.37 15.98
C TYR A 125 -10.79 0.70 16.11
N ALA A 126 -11.77 0.49 16.97
CA ALA A 126 -12.90 1.39 17.18
C ALA A 126 -12.66 2.48 18.24
N GLU A 127 -11.50 2.44 18.92
CA GLU A 127 -11.11 3.49 19.85
C GLU A 127 -10.91 4.82 19.11
N LYS A 128 -10.88 5.94 19.85
CA LYS A 128 -10.61 7.24 19.25
C LYS A 128 -9.16 7.41 18.87
N PHE A 129 -8.90 7.91 17.67
CA PHE A 129 -7.56 8.18 17.18
C PHE A 129 -6.75 9.05 18.15
N ASN A 130 -7.32 10.17 18.59
CA ASN A 130 -6.65 11.12 19.47
C ASN A 130 -6.32 10.57 20.87
N ASP A 131 -7.05 9.55 21.32
CA ASP A 131 -6.79 8.90 22.62
C ASP A 131 -5.63 7.88 22.51
N MET A 132 -5.30 7.44 21.30
CA MET A 132 -4.38 6.33 21.05
C MET A 132 -3.06 6.76 20.46
N ILE A 133 -3.06 7.72 19.53
CA ILE A 133 -1.92 7.97 18.65
C ILE A 133 -0.63 8.37 19.39
N ASP A 134 -0.73 9.12 20.47
CA ASP A 134 0.44 9.61 21.22
C ASP A 134 1.11 8.53 22.09
N GLN A 135 0.51 7.34 22.17
CA GLN A 135 1.12 6.18 22.85
C GLN A 135 2.22 5.53 22.00
N PHE A 136 2.24 5.79 20.69
CA PHE A 136 3.12 5.13 19.73
C PHE A 136 4.26 6.06 19.31
N ASP A 137 5.48 5.53 19.33
CA ASP A 137 6.70 6.26 18.96
C ASP A 137 7.57 5.52 17.93
N GLU A 138 7.25 4.24 17.64
CA GLU A 138 7.96 3.45 16.65
C GLU A 138 7.21 3.51 15.31
N PRO A 139 7.79 4.10 14.25
CA PRO A 139 7.21 4.03 12.90
C PRO A 139 7.33 2.61 12.34
N ILE A 140 6.98 2.40 11.07
CA ILE A 140 7.19 1.09 10.43
C ILE A 140 8.65 0.68 10.57
N SER A 141 8.87 -0.49 11.12
CA SER A 141 10.22 -0.98 11.46
C SER A 141 10.32 -2.51 11.43
N CYS A 142 11.38 -3.05 11.99
CA CYS A 142 11.72 -4.46 11.96
C CYS A 142 10.55 -5.39 12.33
N TYR A 143 9.84 -5.07 13.42
CA TYR A 143 8.74 -5.89 13.93
C TYR A 143 7.61 -6.08 12.92
N ASN A 144 7.33 -5.11 12.06
CA ASN A 144 6.25 -5.22 11.06
C ASN A 144 6.43 -6.40 10.11
N CYS A 145 7.68 -6.79 9.83
CA CYS A 145 8.01 -7.86 8.89
C CYS A 145 8.56 -9.12 9.58
N HIS A 146 9.16 -8.97 10.76
CA HIS A 146 9.88 -10.03 11.46
C HIS A 146 9.33 -10.37 12.84
N GLU A 147 8.38 -9.59 13.36
CA GLU A 147 8.10 -9.54 14.79
C GLU A 147 9.42 -9.35 15.57
N ASN A 148 9.70 -10.18 16.56
CA ASN A 148 10.97 -10.09 17.31
C ASN A 148 11.99 -11.18 16.91
N ASP A 149 11.81 -11.78 15.72
CA ASP A 149 12.74 -12.75 15.13
C ASP A 149 13.20 -12.32 13.73
N PRO A 150 14.29 -11.54 13.61
CA PRO A 150 14.78 -11.05 12.32
C PRO A 150 15.21 -12.13 11.32
N LYS A 151 15.28 -13.38 11.72
CA LYS A 151 15.60 -14.52 10.84
C LYS A 151 14.37 -15.03 10.07
N SER A 152 13.17 -14.62 10.48
CA SER A 152 11.90 -15.07 9.92
C SER A 152 11.07 -13.90 9.44
N ASN A 153 10.38 -14.08 8.33
CA ASN A 153 9.33 -13.15 7.89
C ASN A 153 8.00 -13.61 8.48
N THR A 154 7.32 -12.72 9.20
CA THR A 154 6.06 -13.02 9.87
C THR A 154 5.02 -11.95 9.53
N VAL A 155 3.85 -12.38 9.06
CA VAL A 155 2.72 -11.48 8.81
C VAL A 155 2.00 -11.22 10.13
N ALA A 156 2.22 -10.05 10.69
CA ALA A 156 1.63 -9.66 11.99
C ALA A 156 0.18 -9.17 11.87
N SER A 157 -0.22 -8.64 10.72
CA SER A 157 -1.58 -8.16 10.44
C SER A 157 -2.53 -9.33 10.19
N LYS A 158 -3.33 -9.67 11.21
CA LYS A 158 -4.24 -10.82 11.14
C LYS A 158 -5.28 -10.69 10.03
N PHE A 159 -5.89 -9.53 9.83
CA PHE A 159 -6.92 -9.35 8.81
C PHE A 159 -6.39 -9.64 7.40
N PHE A 160 -5.16 -9.22 7.10
CA PHE A 160 -4.54 -9.48 5.82
C PHE A 160 -4.18 -10.95 5.66
N PHE A 161 -3.57 -11.56 6.67
CA PHE A 161 -3.23 -12.98 6.64
C PHE A 161 -4.46 -13.86 6.40
N ASP A 162 -5.55 -13.58 7.10
CA ASP A 162 -6.80 -14.32 6.95
C ASP A 162 -7.38 -14.19 5.53
N SER A 163 -7.20 -13.03 4.87
CA SER A 163 -7.68 -12.80 3.51
C SER A 163 -6.94 -13.60 2.43
N LEU A 164 -5.74 -14.05 2.72
CA LEU A 164 -4.97 -14.89 1.78
C LEU A 164 -5.60 -16.28 1.62
N GLY A 165 -6.36 -16.76 2.60
CA GLY A 165 -7.01 -18.07 2.55
C GLY A 165 -6.00 -19.21 2.31
N ALA A 166 -6.32 -20.09 1.38
CA ALA A 166 -5.44 -21.20 1.03
C ALA A 166 -4.13 -20.77 0.32
N ASP A 167 -4.08 -19.56 -0.22
CA ASP A 167 -2.90 -19.03 -0.90
C ASP A 167 -1.79 -18.57 0.05
N ALA A 168 -2.06 -18.50 1.36
CA ALA A 168 -1.07 -18.14 2.37
C ALA A 168 0.18 -19.03 2.35
N ASP A 169 0.04 -20.28 1.95
CA ASP A 169 1.17 -21.23 1.87
C ASP A 169 1.92 -21.13 0.53
N SER A 170 1.30 -20.59 -0.51
CA SER A 170 1.88 -20.54 -1.87
C SER A 170 2.52 -19.21 -2.23
N ILE A 171 2.06 -18.11 -1.64
CA ILE A 171 2.65 -16.78 -1.85
C ILE A 171 3.88 -16.63 -0.92
N PRO A 172 5.04 -16.19 -1.44
CA PRO A 172 6.23 -16.02 -0.63
C PRO A 172 6.02 -15.04 0.56
N LYS A 173 6.54 -15.38 1.72
CA LYS A 173 6.40 -14.57 2.95
C LYS A 173 7.00 -13.16 2.82
N ASP A 174 8.11 -13.03 2.09
CA ASP A 174 8.76 -11.74 1.82
C ASP A 174 7.96 -10.83 0.87
N ALA A 175 6.92 -11.36 0.22
CA ALA A 175 5.89 -10.56 -0.44
C ALA A 175 4.71 -10.28 0.49
N GLN A 176 4.27 -11.26 1.28
CA GLN A 176 3.14 -11.10 2.19
C GLN A 176 3.37 -10.00 3.23
N VAL A 177 4.60 -9.86 3.75
CA VAL A 177 4.92 -8.82 4.74
C VAL A 177 4.81 -7.41 4.16
N CYS A 178 5.04 -7.22 2.87
CA CYS A 178 4.76 -5.96 2.18
C CYS A 178 3.25 -5.77 1.96
N GLY A 179 2.59 -6.83 1.49
CA GLY A 179 1.16 -6.86 1.20
C GLY A 179 0.28 -6.51 2.38
N GLN A 180 0.71 -6.76 3.63
CA GLN A 180 -0.09 -6.44 4.81
C GLN A 180 -0.39 -4.94 4.99
N CYS A 181 0.36 -4.05 4.30
CA CYS A 181 0.12 -2.61 4.27
C CYS A 181 -0.13 -2.10 2.85
N HIS A 182 0.47 -2.73 1.84
CA HIS A 182 0.32 -2.41 0.43
C HIS A 182 -0.77 -3.28 -0.21
N ASN A 183 -2.02 -3.08 0.24
CA ASN A 183 -3.18 -3.84 -0.19
C ASN A 183 -4.42 -2.97 -0.36
N GLU A 184 -5.41 -3.49 -1.09
CA GLU A 184 -6.75 -2.92 -1.12
C GLU A 184 -7.51 -3.36 0.13
N TYR A 185 -8.05 -2.41 0.86
CA TYR A 185 -8.80 -2.66 2.10
C TYR A 185 -9.98 -1.70 2.23
N TYR A 186 -10.89 -2.06 3.11
CA TYR A 186 -11.97 -1.21 3.59
C TYR A 186 -12.14 -1.39 5.09
N PHE A 187 -12.84 -0.48 5.73
CA PHE A 187 -13.22 -0.63 7.13
C PHE A 187 -14.64 -1.16 7.25
N ASN A 188 -14.84 -2.21 8.04
CA ASN A 188 -16.17 -2.70 8.34
C ASN A 188 -17.01 -1.57 8.99
N GLY A 189 -18.20 -1.33 8.46
CA GLY A 189 -19.05 -0.21 8.88
C GLY A 189 -19.54 -0.31 10.33
N GLN A 190 -19.61 -1.51 10.89
CA GLN A 190 -20.06 -1.76 12.26
C GLN A 190 -18.90 -1.91 13.24
N THR A 191 -17.96 -2.81 12.95
CA THR A 191 -16.85 -3.14 13.85
C THR A 191 -15.66 -2.21 13.73
N LYS A 192 -15.57 -1.46 12.62
CA LYS A 192 -14.44 -0.56 12.27
C LYS A 192 -13.13 -1.29 11.98
N VAL A 193 -13.15 -2.60 11.94
CA VAL A 193 -12.00 -3.46 11.65
C VAL A 193 -11.65 -3.36 10.17
N PRO A 194 -10.35 -3.27 9.81
CA PRO A 194 -9.92 -3.38 8.42
C PRO A 194 -10.24 -4.76 7.87
N ALA A 195 -10.62 -4.81 6.61
CA ALA A 195 -10.86 -6.06 5.88
C ALA A 195 -10.41 -5.91 4.43
N ASN A 196 -10.00 -7.00 3.83
CA ASN A 196 -9.73 -7.05 2.40
C ASN A 196 -10.97 -7.53 1.65
N PRO A 197 -11.26 -7.00 0.45
CA PRO A 197 -12.44 -7.36 -0.33
C PRO A 197 -12.27 -8.68 -1.10
N TYR A 198 -11.61 -9.66 -0.50
CA TYR A 198 -11.32 -10.95 -1.14
C TYR A 198 -10.95 -12.02 -0.11
N SER A 199 -10.97 -13.26 -0.58
CA SER A 199 -10.36 -14.41 0.07
C SER A 199 -9.61 -15.24 -1.00
N GLY A 200 -8.27 -15.15 -1.00
CA GLY A 200 -7.40 -15.79 -1.98
C GLY A 200 -7.21 -15.04 -3.29
N ARG A 201 -6.23 -15.47 -4.07
CA ARG A 201 -5.73 -14.79 -5.28
C ARG A 201 -6.78 -14.59 -6.38
N GLU A 202 -7.61 -15.56 -6.60
CA GLU A 202 -8.63 -15.48 -7.68
C GLU A 202 -9.60 -14.31 -7.46
N GLN A 203 -9.81 -13.91 -6.20
CA GLN A 203 -10.68 -12.80 -5.84
C GLN A 203 -9.97 -11.45 -5.75
N MET A 204 -8.65 -11.40 -5.97
CA MET A 204 -7.85 -10.17 -5.93
C MET A 204 -7.83 -9.39 -7.24
N THR A 205 -8.48 -9.85 -8.30
CA THR A 205 -8.57 -9.10 -9.54
C THR A 205 -9.46 -7.86 -9.38
N PRO A 206 -9.24 -6.78 -10.15
CA PRO A 206 -10.12 -5.61 -10.09
C PRO A 206 -11.60 -5.95 -10.28
N ASP A 207 -11.93 -6.83 -11.24
CA ASP A 207 -13.30 -7.28 -11.49
C ASP A 207 -13.91 -7.99 -10.28
N ALA A 208 -13.17 -8.91 -9.67
CA ALA A 208 -13.64 -9.65 -8.50
C ALA A 208 -13.81 -8.75 -7.26
N ILE A 209 -12.90 -7.80 -7.06
CA ILE A 209 -12.96 -6.81 -5.97
C ILE A 209 -14.18 -5.90 -6.14
N LEU A 210 -14.42 -5.39 -7.35
CA LEU A 210 -15.62 -4.60 -7.63
C LEU A 210 -16.90 -5.39 -7.39
N ALA A 211 -16.95 -6.63 -7.85
CA ALA A 211 -18.09 -7.52 -7.61
C ALA A 211 -18.33 -7.78 -6.11
N TYR A 212 -17.27 -7.92 -5.33
CA TYR A 212 -17.35 -8.04 -3.88
C TYR A 212 -17.98 -6.79 -3.23
N TYR A 213 -17.50 -5.60 -3.58
CA TYR A 213 -18.07 -4.34 -3.10
C TYR A 213 -19.52 -4.14 -3.54
N ASP A 214 -19.85 -4.53 -4.78
CA ASP A 214 -21.24 -4.47 -5.28
C ASP A 214 -22.15 -5.41 -4.47
N SER A 215 -21.69 -6.62 -4.14
CA SER A 215 -22.45 -7.58 -3.34
C SER A 215 -22.77 -7.11 -1.93
N MET A 216 -21.91 -6.25 -1.36
CA MET A 216 -22.10 -5.64 -0.04
C MET A 216 -22.92 -4.36 -0.09
N GLY A 217 -23.19 -3.82 -1.27
CA GLY A 217 -23.73 -2.45 -1.38
C GLY A 217 -22.77 -1.40 -0.83
N PHE A 218 -21.45 -1.65 -0.92
CA PHE A 218 -20.43 -0.80 -0.32
C PHE A 218 -20.23 0.52 -1.08
N ALA A 219 -20.05 1.58 -0.32
CA ALA A 219 -19.60 2.87 -0.83
C ALA A 219 -18.80 3.62 0.23
N ASP A 220 -17.72 4.28 -0.18
CA ASP A 220 -17.00 5.22 0.66
C ASP A 220 -17.77 6.53 0.84
N TRP A 221 -18.44 6.98 -0.23
CA TRP A 221 -19.30 8.17 -0.20
C TRP A 221 -20.35 8.12 -1.32
N LYS A 222 -21.33 9.02 -1.24
CA LYS A 222 -22.26 9.28 -2.34
C LYS A 222 -21.87 10.55 -3.06
N TYR A 223 -21.80 10.49 -4.38
CA TYR A 223 -21.45 11.66 -5.20
C TYR A 223 -22.55 12.73 -5.07
N PRO A 224 -22.19 13.99 -4.74
CA PRO A 224 -23.18 15.05 -4.56
C PRO A 224 -24.01 15.31 -5.82
N GLY A 225 -25.31 15.44 -5.64
CA GLY A 225 -26.26 15.71 -6.71
C GLY A 225 -26.75 14.52 -7.50
N THR A 226 -25.98 13.43 -7.57
CA THR A 226 -26.37 12.20 -8.29
C THR A 226 -26.61 11.02 -7.35
N ASP A 227 -26.16 11.10 -6.11
CA ASP A 227 -26.20 10.00 -5.12
C ASP A 227 -25.49 8.72 -5.58
N THR A 228 -24.62 8.81 -6.55
CA THR A 228 -23.83 7.68 -7.06
C THR A 228 -22.97 7.12 -5.91
N PRO A 229 -23.09 5.83 -5.59
CA PRO A 229 -22.26 5.19 -4.55
C PRO A 229 -20.83 4.97 -5.08
N MET A 230 -19.89 5.74 -4.58
CA MET A 230 -18.50 5.77 -5.04
C MET A 230 -17.58 4.95 -4.13
N ILE A 231 -16.52 4.42 -4.72
CA ILE A 231 -15.46 3.68 -4.02
C ILE A 231 -14.13 4.42 -4.22
N LYS A 232 -13.35 4.53 -3.15
CA LYS A 232 -11.94 4.95 -3.20
C LYS A 232 -11.06 3.74 -3.04
N VAL A 233 -10.31 3.39 -4.09
CA VAL A 233 -9.29 2.34 -4.04
C VAL A 233 -8.10 2.84 -3.20
N GLN A 234 -7.48 1.96 -2.41
CA GLN A 234 -6.44 2.34 -1.46
C GLN A 234 -5.03 2.10 -2.01
N HIS A 235 -4.47 0.90 -1.81
CA HIS A 235 -3.07 0.60 -2.14
C HIS A 235 -2.96 -0.78 -2.79
N PRO A 236 -3.40 -0.97 -4.06
CA PRO A 236 -3.57 -2.29 -4.67
C PRO A 236 -2.28 -2.89 -5.25
N GLU A 237 -1.13 -2.60 -4.67
CA GLU A 237 0.14 -3.11 -5.15
C GLU A 237 0.22 -4.64 -5.04
N PHE A 238 -0.25 -5.19 -3.93
CA PHE A 238 -0.22 -6.64 -3.72
C PHE A 238 -1.15 -7.36 -4.70
N GLU A 239 -2.36 -6.85 -4.87
CA GLU A 239 -3.36 -7.41 -5.79
C GLU A 239 -2.91 -7.31 -7.24
N THR A 240 -2.26 -6.22 -7.62
CA THR A 240 -1.69 -6.00 -8.96
C THR A 240 -0.64 -7.05 -9.29
N ASN A 241 0.19 -7.43 -8.32
CA ASN A 241 1.26 -8.40 -8.51
C ASN A 241 0.82 -9.85 -8.37
N TYR A 242 -0.13 -10.16 -7.47
CA TYR A 242 -0.51 -11.53 -7.13
C TYR A 242 -1.94 -11.90 -7.48
N GLY A 243 -2.80 -10.95 -7.81
CA GLY A 243 -4.20 -11.22 -8.15
C GLY A 243 -4.36 -12.05 -9.42
N GLY A 244 -5.28 -13.00 -9.42
CA GLY A 244 -5.55 -13.87 -10.56
C GLY A 244 -4.31 -14.65 -11.01
N ASP A 245 -3.95 -14.48 -12.28
CA ASP A 245 -2.76 -15.13 -12.86
C ASP A 245 -1.43 -14.48 -12.43
N GLY A 246 -1.49 -13.37 -11.70
CA GLY A 246 -0.32 -12.63 -11.24
C GLY A 246 0.39 -11.83 -12.33
N SER A 247 1.48 -11.16 -11.93
CA SER A 247 2.36 -10.44 -12.86
C SER A 247 3.42 -11.36 -13.45
N TYR A 248 4.05 -10.92 -14.55
CA TYR A 248 5.12 -11.67 -15.18
C TYR A 248 6.28 -11.97 -14.22
N MET A 249 6.74 -10.96 -13.47
CA MET A 249 7.87 -11.12 -12.57
C MET A 249 7.56 -12.02 -11.37
N THR A 250 6.35 -11.93 -10.79
CA THR A 250 5.96 -12.83 -9.69
C THR A 250 5.81 -14.27 -10.16
N ASN A 251 5.39 -14.49 -11.40
CA ASN A 251 5.32 -15.84 -11.99
C ASN A 251 6.70 -16.44 -12.25
N LEU A 252 7.74 -15.61 -12.42
CA LEU A 252 9.13 -16.06 -12.44
C LEU A 252 9.70 -16.33 -11.03
N GLY A 253 8.93 -16.06 -9.99
CA GLY A 253 9.33 -16.26 -8.60
C GLY A 253 10.00 -15.06 -7.94
N TYR A 254 10.00 -13.88 -8.58
CA TYR A 254 10.45 -12.64 -7.95
C TYR A 254 9.40 -12.11 -6.98
N THR A 255 9.85 -11.48 -5.91
CA THR A 255 9.02 -10.93 -4.85
C THR A 255 9.23 -9.42 -4.71
N CYS A 256 8.38 -8.77 -3.91
CA CYS A 256 8.55 -7.35 -3.58
C CYS A 256 9.95 -7.08 -3.00
N ALA A 257 10.39 -7.94 -2.09
CA ALA A 257 11.71 -7.80 -1.46
C ALA A 257 12.87 -7.98 -2.44
N ASP A 258 12.76 -8.88 -3.42
CA ASP A 258 13.81 -9.07 -4.44
C ASP A 258 14.10 -7.77 -5.21
N CYS A 259 13.09 -6.95 -5.46
CA CYS A 259 13.20 -5.70 -6.21
C CYS A 259 13.44 -4.47 -5.32
N HIS A 260 12.73 -4.36 -4.20
CA HIS A 260 12.76 -3.18 -3.32
C HIS A 260 13.72 -3.30 -2.13
N MET A 261 14.28 -4.48 -1.91
CA MET A 261 15.25 -4.79 -0.86
C MET A 261 16.43 -5.56 -1.46
N GLY A 262 17.02 -5.04 -2.52
CA GLY A 262 18.16 -5.67 -3.17
C GLY A 262 19.37 -5.81 -2.27
N LYS A 263 20.29 -6.72 -2.62
CA LYS A 263 21.54 -6.90 -1.89
C LYS A 263 22.40 -5.66 -2.00
N ALA A 264 23.08 -5.31 -0.91
CA ALA A 264 24.09 -4.27 -0.84
C ALA A 264 25.38 -4.83 -0.23
N THR A 265 26.50 -4.14 -0.45
CA THR A 265 27.80 -4.51 0.08
C THR A 265 28.31 -3.40 0.97
N ALA A 266 28.64 -3.75 2.23
CA ALA A 266 29.23 -2.83 3.18
C ALA A 266 30.70 -2.56 2.84
N GLU A 267 31.28 -1.52 3.47
CA GLU A 267 32.70 -1.14 3.25
C GLU A 267 33.69 -2.28 3.55
N ASP A 268 33.37 -3.14 4.51
CA ASP A 268 34.17 -4.32 4.87
C ASP A 268 33.97 -5.53 3.94
N GLY A 269 33.15 -5.38 2.89
CA GLY A 269 32.84 -6.45 1.94
C GLY A 269 31.66 -7.34 2.35
N THR A 270 31.04 -7.13 3.49
CA THR A 270 29.85 -7.89 3.93
C THR A 270 28.67 -7.62 3.00
N VAL A 271 28.08 -8.67 2.44
CA VAL A 271 26.85 -8.59 1.64
C VAL A 271 25.65 -8.76 2.57
N TYR A 272 24.69 -7.85 2.45
CA TYR A 272 23.46 -7.84 3.26
C TYR A 272 22.25 -7.44 2.42
N VAL A 273 21.06 -7.67 2.93
CA VAL A 273 19.80 -7.22 2.31
C VAL A 273 19.54 -5.77 2.72
N SER A 274 19.45 -4.88 1.75
CA SER A 274 19.17 -3.46 2.00
C SER A 274 17.74 -3.28 2.52
N HIS A 275 17.61 -2.58 3.63
CA HIS A 275 16.33 -2.15 4.21
C HIS A 275 15.99 -0.69 3.85
N LYS A 276 16.66 -0.14 2.83
CA LYS A 276 16.24 1.09 2.18
C LYS A 276 15.21 0.72 1.12
N TRP A 277 13.94 0.88 1.46
CA TRP A 277 12.82 0.57 0.58
C TRP A 277 12.65 1.67 -0.46
N THR A 278 13.20 1.45 -1.62
CA THR A 278 13.25 2.41 -2.71
C THR A 278 12.90 1.75 -4.05
N SER A 279 12.76 2.54 -5.09
CA SER A 279 12.62 2.02 -6.44
C SER A 279 13.82 1.14 -6.80
N PRO A 280 13.61 -0.06 -7.38
CA PRO A 280 14.72 -0.89 -7.85
C PRO A 280 15.59 -0.19 -8.90
N LEU A 281 15.05 0.82 -9.60
CA LEU A 281 15.78 1.61 -10.60
C LEU A 281 16.83 2.53 -9.98
N GLU A 282 16.81 2.75 -8.67
CA GLU A 282 17.83 3.49 -7.93
C GLU A 282 18.97 2.59 -7.42
N ASN A 283 18.83 1.27 -7.54
CA ASN A 283 19.82 0.30 -7.09
C ASN A 283 20.68 -0.17 -8.29
N GLU A 284 21.80 0.51 -8.51
CA GLU A 284 22.70 0.22 -9.64
C GLU A 284 23.28 -1.20 -9.57
N ASP A 285 23.57 -1.72 -8.38
CA ASP A 285 24.08 -3.08 -8.21
C ASP A 285 23.02 -4.13 -8.59
N LEU A 286 21.77 -3.91 -8.20
CA LEU A 286 20.64 -4.77 -8.57
C LEU A 286 20.42 -4.75 -10.09
N LEU A 287 20.45 -3.56 -10.70
CA LEU A 287 20.29 -3.39 -12.14
C LEU A 287 21.38 -4.13 -12.91
N ALA A 288 22.65 -3.98 -12.50
CA ALA A 288 23.80 -4.55 -13.19
C ALA A 288 23.91 -6.07 -13.00
N ASN A 289 23.62 -6.58 -11.81
CA ASN A 289 23.90 -7.97 -11.45
C ASN A 289 22.71 -8.91 -11.62
N ASP A 290 21.48 -8.41 -11.49
CA ASP A 290 20.25 -9.21 -11.62
C ASP A 290 19.42 -8.82 -12.84
N CYS A 291 19.01 -7.56 -12.94
CA CYS A 291 18.09 -7.11 -13.99
C CYS A 291 18.70 -7.24 -15.39
N ALA A 292 19.99 -6.92 -15.53
CA ALA A 292 20.71 -6.96 -16.80
C ALA A 292 20.83 -8.37 -17.40
N ASN A 293 20.55 -9.42 -16.63
CA ASN A 293 20.50 -10.78 -17.16
C ASN A 293 19.36 -11.00 -18.16
N CYS A 294 18.30 -10.20 -18.07
CA CYS A 294 17.12 -10.31 -18.93
C CYS A 294 16.74 -9.00 -19.60
N HIS A 295 17.04 -7.86 -18.99
CA HIS A 295 16.71 -6.53 -19.48
C HIS A 295 17.94 -5.78 -19.97
N SER A 296 17.93 -5.34 -21.22
CA SER A 296 19.05 -4.55 -21.77
C SER A 296 19.09 -3.12 -21.23
N ASP A 297 17.91 -2.54 -20.94
CA ASP A 297 17.75 -1.20 -20.38
C ASP A 297 16.41 -1.09 -19.63
N LEU A 298 16.39 -1.62 -18.41
CA LEU A 298 15.19 -1.64 -17.58
C LEU A 298 14.67 -0.22 -17.26
N LYS A 299 15.58 0.74 -17.06
CA LYS A 299 15.15 2.14 -16.79
C LYS A 299 14.34 2.71 -17.95
N SER A 300 14.78 2.48 -19.18
CA SER A 300 14.07 2.92 -20.38
C SER A 300 12.75 2.16 -20.57
N GLU A 301 12.73 0.85 -20.35
CA GLU A 301 11.52 0.03 -20.45
C GLU A 301 10.44 0.50 -19.47
N VAL A 302 10.81 0.69 -18.22
CA VAL A 302 9.88 1.18 -17.18
C VAL A 302 9.40 2.60 -17.49
N ALA A 303 10.29 3.50 -17.91
CA ALA A 303 9.92 4.86 -18.28
C ALA A 303 8.86 4.90 -19.40
N GLN A 304 8.99 4.02 -20.40
CA GLN A 304 8.02 3.91 -21.50
C GLN A 304 6.67 3.39 -21.01
N ILE A 305 6.64 2.37 -20.15
CA ILE A 305 5.42 1.84 -19.56
C ILE A 305 4.70 2.91 -18.75
N GLN A 306 5.43 3.62 -17.88
CA GLN A 306 4.88 4.66 -17.02
C GLN A 306 4.37 5.86 -17.82
N ALA A 307 5.10 6.29 -18.85
CA ALA A 307 4.65 7.38 -19.73
C ALA A 307 3.36 7.03 -20.49
N HIS A 308 3.26 5.81 -20.98
CA HIS A 308 2.07 5.33 -21.66
C HIS A 308 0.86 5.27 -20.71
N GLN A 309 1.05 4.76 -19.51
CA GLN A 309 -0.01 4.73 -18.50
C GLN A 309 -0.43 6.13 -18.10
N GLU A 310 0.52 7.02 -17.83
CA GLU A 310 0.24 8.40 -17.41
C GLU A 310 -0.62 9.15 -18.47
N GLU A 311 -0.27 9.02 -19.74
CA GLU A 311 -1.05 9.59 -20.83
C GLU A 311 -2.53 9.14 -20.80
N ARG A 312 -2.75 7.84 -20.62
CA ARG A 312 -4.09 7.26 -20.55
C ARG A 312 -4.84 7.64 -19.28
N VAL A 313 -4.18 7.62 -18.15
CA VAL A 313 -4.74 8.01 -16.85
C VAL A 313 -5.21 9.47 -16.90
N GLN A 314 -4.40 10.38 -17.44
CA GLN A 314 -4.79 11.79 -17.65
C GLN A 314 -5.99 11.93 -18.59
N ALA A 315 -5.97 11.26 -19.73
CA ALA A 315 -7.04 11.35 -20.72
C ALA A 315 -8.38 10.82 -20.18
N ILE A 316 -8.36 9.68 -19.48
CA ILE A 316 -9.57 9.06 -18.92
C ILE A 316 -10.11 9.87 -17.74
N SER A 317 -9.25 10.46 -16.91
CA SER A 317 -9.69 11.33 -15.81
C SER A 317 -10.57 12.47 -16.28
N LYS A 318 -10.23 13.09 -17.40
CA LYS A 318 -11.03 14.17 -18.02
C LYS A 318 -12.39 13.69 -18.52
N LYS A 319 -12.47 12.45 -19.03
CA LYS A 319 -13.74 11.85 -19.45
C LYS A 319 -14.64 11.55 -18.26
N ILE A 320 -14.09 11.06 -17.16
CA ILE A 320 -14.84 10.80 -15.92
C ILE A 320 -15.31 12.11 -15.29
N GLU A 321 -14.49 13.15 -15.29
CA GLU A 321 -14.86 14.50 -14.87
C GLU A 321 -16.07 15.01 -15.70
N GLN A 322 -16.01 14.88 -17.01
CA GLN A 322 -17.10 15.28 -17.90
C GLN A 322 -18.38 14.48 -17.62
N LEU A 323 -18.26 13.16 -17.41
CA LEU A 323 -19.38 12.30 -17.05
C LEU A 323 -20.04 12.76 -15.75
N ALA A 324 -19.25 12.99 -14.70
CA ALA A 324 -19.75 13.43 -13.40
C ALA A 324 -20.49 14.78 -13.50
N ASN A 325 -19.91 15.75 -14.20
CA ASN A 325 -20.52 17.06 -14.41
C ASN A 325 -21.81 16.97 -15.24
N THR A 326 -21.81 16.20 -16.33
CA THR A 326 -22.99 16.01 -17.17
C THR A 326 -24.13 15.34 -16.41
N MET A 327 -23.83 14.30 -15.64
CA MET A 327 -24.83 13.63 -14.81
C MET A 327 -25.42 14.59 -13.76
N THR A 328 -24.56 15.36 -13.09
CA THR A 328 -25.00 16.34 -12.08
C THR A 328 -25.94 17.37 -12.68
N ASP A 329 -25.59 17.93 -13.84
CA ASP A 329 -26.41 18.92 -14.53
C ASP A 329 -27.76 18.34 -14.98
N GLN A 330 -27.78 17.15 -15.54
CA GLN A 330 -28.98 16.49 -16.00
C GLN A 330 -29.92 16.04 -14.88
N VAL A 331 -29.37 15.60 -13.74
CA VAL A 331 -30.17 15.30 -12.56
C VAL A 331 -30.83 16.60 -12.05
N ALA A 332 -30.07 17.68 -11.94
CA ALA A 332 -30.58 18.98 -11.52
C ALA A 332 -31.67 19.52 -12.45
N ALA A 333 -31.52 19.28 -13.74
CA ALA A 333 -32.53 19.68 -14.78
C ALA A 333 -33.75 18.73 -14.82
N GLY A 334 -33.75 17.62 -14.11
CA GLY A 334 -34.80 16.60 -14.10
C GLY A 334 -34.86 15.75 -15.39
N THR A 335 -33.82 15.77 -16.23
CA THR A 335 -33.75 15.02 -17.50
C THR A 335 -33.09 13.63 -17.33
N LEU A 336 -32.38 13.40 -16.28
CA LEU A 336 -31.79 12.10 -15.93
C LEU A 336 -32.44 11.54 -14.66
N VAL A 337 -33.31 10.55 -14.83
CA VAL A 337 -34.15 9.96 -13.77
C VAL A 337 -34.34 8.47 -13.99
N GLY A 338 -34.82 7.76 -12.94
CA GLY A 338 -35.26 6.38 -13.03
C GLY A 338 -34.15 5.41 -13.46
N ASP A 339 -34.49 4.49 -14.35
CA ASP A 339 -33.58 3.42 -14.80
C ASP A 339 -32.34 3.98 -15.54
N LYS A 340 -32.47 5.07 -16.26
CA LYS A 340 -31.33 5.72 -16.90
C LYS A 340 -30.35 6.30 -15.88
N LEU A 341 -30.86 6.93 -14.85
CA LEU A 341 -30.02 7.41 -13.75
C LEU A 341 -29.28 6.25 -13.07
N ALA A 342 -29.99 5.18 -12.73
CA ALA A 342 -29.40 4.00 -12.13
C ALA A 342 -28.29 3.39 -13.00
N GLN A 343 -28.50 3.34 -14.30
CA GLN A 343 -27.52 2.85 -15.27
C GLN A 343 -26.29 3.76 -15.34
N CYS A 344 -26.47 5.07 -15.35
CA CYS A 344 -25.38 6.03 -15.34
C CYS A 344 -24.60 6.00 -14.01
N GLN A 345 -25.29 5.86 -12.88
CA GLN A 345 -24.64 5.68 -11.58
C GLN A 345 -23.72 4.46 -11.58
N LYS A 346 -24.19 3.33 -12.10
CA LYS A 346 -23.38 2.11 -12.20
C LYS A 346 -22.15 2.31 -13.08
N LEU A 347 -22.32 2.95 -14.23
CA LEU A 347 -21.20 3.23 -15.16
C LEU A 347 -20.19 4.19 -14.54
N HIS A 348 -20.65 5.24 -13.87
CA HIS A 348 -19.77 6.19 -13.19
C HIS A 348 -18.97 5.52 -12.05
N ARG A 349 -19.65 4.77 -11.18
CA ARG A 349 -19.02 3.98 -10.12
C ARG A 349 -17.93 3.06 -10.68
N ASN A 350 -18.27 2.28 -11.70
CA ASN A 350 -17.35 1.29 -12.27
C ASN A 350 -16.17 1.94 -12.99
N ALA A 351 -16.42 2.96 -13.81
CA ALA A 351 -15.35 3.67 -14.52
C ALA A 351 -14.34 4.29 -13.56
N GLN A 352 -14.83 4.95 -12.51
CA GLN A 352 -13.96 5.58 -11.53
C GLN A 352 -13.21 4.54 -10.68
N PHE A 353 -13.85 3.42 -10.32
CA PHE A 353 -13.19 2.33 -9.60
C PHE A 353 -12.00 1.77 -10.40
N TYR A 354 -12.19 1.44 -11.67
CA TYR A 354 -11.11 0.90 -12.50
C TYR A 354 -10.01 1.94 -12.75
N TRP A 355 -10.38 3.18 -13.01
CA TRP A 355 -9.42 4.26 -13.17
C TRP A 355 -8.60 4.47 -11.89
N ASP A 356 -9.28 4.51 -10.75
CA ASP A 356 -8.67 4.70 -9.43
C ASP A 356 -7.71 3.55 -9.09
N PHE A 357 -8.11 2.31 -9.39
CA PHE A 357 -7.27 1.13 -9.18
C PHE A 357 -5.92 1.25 -9.90
N VAL A 358 -5.93 1.73 -11.13
CA VAL A 358 -4.70 1.92 -11.93
C VAL A 358 -3.90 3.13 -11.42
N MET A 359 -4.56 4.25 -11.15
CA MET A 359 -3.89 5.50 -10.77
C MET A 359 -3.23 5.43 -9.39
N VAL A 360 -3.87 4.80 -8.41
CA VAL A 360 -3.35 4.76 -7.03
C VAL A 360 -2.30 3.67 -6.81
N GLU A 361 -2.16 2.73 -7.74
CA GLU A 361 -1.14 1.70 -7.71
C GLU A 361 0.23 2.34 -7.99
N ASN A 362 1.15 2.27 -7.01
CA ASN A 362 2.37 3.07 -7.00
C ASN A 362 3.45 2.64 -8.02
N GLY A 363 3.26 1.52 -8.69
CA GLY A 363 4.15 1.09 -9.79
C GLY A 363 3.93 1.86 -11.09
N ASP A 364 2.84 2.62 -11.21
CA ASP A 364 2.49 3.37 -12.43
C ASP A 364 2.54 2.51 -13.70
N GLY A 365 2.09 1.25 -13.59
CA GLY A 365 2.10 0.26 -14.66
C GLY A 365 3.30 -0.70 -14.66
N ALA A 366 4.38 -0.38 -13.97
CA ALA A 366 5.59 -1.21 -13.96
C ALA A 366 5.42 -2.56 -13.28
N HIS A 367 4.54 -2.67 -12.27
CA HIS A 367 4.28 -3.92 -11.58
C HIS A 367 3.54 -4.94 -12.45
N ASN A 368 2.60 -4.48 -13.27
CA ASN A 368 1.83 -5.33 -14.19
C ASN A 368 1.26 -4.51 -15.34
N SER A 369 2.02 -4.37 -16.40
CA SER A 369 1.63 -3.56 -17.56
C SER A 369 0.44 -4.11 -18.37
N LYS A 370 -0.01 -5.32 -18.06
CA LYS A 370 -1.15 -5.96 -18.72
C LYS A 370 -2.49 -5.71 -18.00
N LEU A 371 -2.42 -5.30 -16.75
CA LEU A 371 -3.60 -4.98 -15.96
C LEU A 371 -4.23 -3.68 -16.44
#